data_7bbee94596e73b3d6969d0540ebcb483
#
_entry.id   7bbee94596e73b3d6969d0540ebcb483
#
_cell.length_a   1.000
_cell.length_b   1.000
_cell.length_c   1.000
_cell.angle_alpha   90.00
_cell.angle_beta   90.00
_cell.angle_gamma   90.00
#
_symmetry.space_group_name_H-M   'P 1'
#
loop_
_entity.id
_entity.type
_entity.pdbx_description
1 polymer ?
#
loop_
_entity_poly.entity_id
_entity_poly.type
_entity_poly.pdbx_seq_one_letter_code
_entity_poly.pdbx_strand_id
1 'polypeptide(L)'
;VCYEGLFRLEETLKSGKPEGLKVFGQWATIYEALSHLPPHVRKSWLAFDHFYSDLAFEPALKIIFSRKTDKILDVGGNTGRFAKRCVGYDENVRVTIMDLAGQISMMKDAVAGAKGAGRIDGLAADLLDPATRFPRGFDAIWLSQFLDCFAEEQIVSILSRAAESMSAEARLYILEPFWDRQRYET
;
A
#
# COMPACT_ATOMS: atom_id res chain seq x y z
N VAL A 1 1.32 -10.45 16.34
CA VAL A 1 2.49 -10.02 15.57
C VAL A 1 3.35 -9.11 16.44
N CYS A 2 2.90 -7.90 16.78
CA CYS A 2 3.71 -6.91 17.50
C CYS A 2 4.20 -7.43 18.86
N TYR A 3 3.33 -8.06 19.65
CA TYR A 3 3.69 -8.57 20.98
C TYR A 3 4.88 -9.55 20.95
N GLU A 4 4.83 -10.56 20.08
CA GLU A 4 5.92 -11.53 19.95
C GLU A 4 7.18 -10.90 19.34
N GLY A 5 7.02 -9.99 18.37
CA GLY A 5 8.14 -9.26 17.79
C GLY A 5 8.88 -8.37 18.78
N LEU A 6 8.19 -7.81 19.80
CA LEU A 6 8.79 -6.98 20.83
C LEU A 6 9.85 -7.71 21.70
N PHE A 7 9.80 -9.03 21.80
CA PHE A 7 10.87 -9.79 22.48
C PHE A 7 12.24 -9.68 21.78
N ARG A 8 12.27 -9.18 20.53
CA ARG A 8 13.50 -8.90 19.78
C ARG A 8 13.79 -7.40 19.63
N LEU A 9 13.19 -6.57 20.49
CA LEU A 9 13.39 -5.12 20.43
C LEU A 9 14.85 -4.71 20.57
N GLU A 10 15.59 -5.34 21.51
CA GLU A 10 17.01 -5.06 21.72
C GLU A 10 17.84 -5.37 20.46
N GLU A 11 17.56 -6.48 19.79
CA GLU A 11 18.23 -6.85 18.55
C GLU A 11 17.90 -5.85 17.43
N THR A 12 16.63 -5.43 17.33
CA THR A 12 16.18 -4.41 16.37
C THR A 12 16.92 -3.09 16.58
N LEU A 13 17.02 -2.61 17.82
CA LEU A 13 17.72 -1.36 18.13
C LEU A 13 19.22 -1.43 17.81
N LYS A 14 19.85 -2.60 18.00
CA LYS A 14 21.27 -2.80 17.69
C LYS A 14 21.55 -2.90 16.19
N SER A 15 20.67 -3.55 15.45
CA SER A 15 20.87 -3.84 14.02
C SER A 15 20.27 -2.79 13.09
N GLY A 16 19.30 -1.97 13.56
CA GLY A 16 18.51 -1.08 12.73
C GLY A 16 17.58 -1.83 11.75
N LYS A 17 17.28 -3.11 12.02
CA LYS A 17 16.48 -3.98 11.16
C LYS A 17 15.26 -4.50 11.91
N PRO A 18 14.17 -4.89 11.21
CA PRO A 18 12.95 -5.39 11.84
C PRO A 18 13.11 -6.84 12.34
N GLU A 19 13.99 -7.05 13.32
CA GLU A 19 14.33 -8.37 13.87
C GLU A 19 13.11 -9.12 14.43
N GLY A 20 12.07 -8.39 14.85
CA GLY A 20 10.81 -8.97 15.29
C GLY A 20 10.09 -9.79 14.23
N LEU A 21 10.30 -9.54 12.94
CA LEU A 21 9.72 -10.34 11.85
C LEU A 21 10.26 -11.77 11.85
N LYS A 22 11.46 -12.01 12.36
CA LYS A 22 12.10 -13.34 12.41
C LYS A 22 11.32 -14.37 13.22
N VAL A 23 10.37 -13.92 14.05
CA VAL A 23 9.44 -14.81 14.76
C VAL A 23 8.57 -15.60 13.77
N PHE A 24 8.28 -15.05 12.60
CA PHE A 24 7.40 -15.65 11.60
C PHE A 24 8.13 -16.14 10.35
N GLY A 25 9.35 -15.67 10.08
CA GLY A 25 10.15 -16.04 8.92
C GLY A 25 11.32 -15.09 8.68
N GLN A 26 12.05 -15.32 7.59
CA GLN A 26 13.24 -14.54 7.25
C GLN A 26 12.92 -13.58 6.10
N TRP A 27 12.46 -12.38 6.43
CA TRP A 27 12.18 -11.31 5.47
C TRP A 27 12.87 -10.02 5.92
N ALA A 28 13.27 -9.19 4.96
CA ALA A 28 13.86 -7.89 5.24
C ALA A 28 12.80 -6.86 5.66
N THR A 29 11.58 -6.99 5.14
CA THR A 29 10.46 -6.06 5.41
C THR A 29 9.16 -6.82 5.63
N ILE A 30 8.18 -6.15 6.27
CA ILE A 30 6.82 -6.68 6.38
C ILE A 30 6.15 -6.79 5.00
N TYR A 31 6.53 -5.95 4.05
CA TYR A 31 6.03 -5.97 2.68
C TYR A 31 6.22 -7.34 2.02
N GLU A 32 7.43 -7.88 2.11
CA GLU A 32 7.73 -9.23 1.59
C GLU A 32 6.99 -10.33 2.37
N ALA A 33 6.84 -10.14 3.68
CA ALA A 33 6.27 -11.14 4.58
C ALA A 33 4.76 -11.35 4.39
N LEU A 34 3.99 -10.33 4.01
CA LEU A 34 2.53 -10.30 4.12
C LEU A 34 1.83 -11.51 3.49
N SER A 35 2.22 -11.93 2.27
CA SER A 35 1.62 -13.09 1.59
C SER A 35 2.02 -14.43 2.21
N HIS A 36 3.10 -14.46 2.99
CA HIS A 36 3.69 -15.66 3.59
C HIS A 36 3.34 -15.85 5.06
N LEU A 37 2.81 -14.82 5.72
CA LEU A 37 2.41 -14.91 7.13
C LEU A 37 1.34 -16.00 7.36
N PRO A 38 1.36 -16.67 8.54
CA PRO A 38 0.29 -17.57 8.92
C PRO A 38 -1.08 -16.88 8.82
N PRO A 39 -2.14 -17.58 8.38
CA PRO A 39 -3.45 -16.96 8.09
C PRO A 39 -4.02 -16.13 9.24
N HIS A 40 -3.89 -16.58 10.48
CA HIS A 40 -4.39 -15.86 11.66
C HIS A 40 -3.58 -14.59 11.95
N VAL A 41 -2.25 -14.62 11.73
CA VAL A 41 -1.35 -13.48 11.88
C VAL A 41 -1.67 -12.43 10.82
N ARG A 42 -1.77 -12.85 9.56
CA ARG A 42 -2.12 -11.99 8.43
C ARG A 42 -3.50 -11.35 8.61
N LYS A 43 -4.50 -12.11 9.07
CA LYS A 43 -5.84 -11.58 9.39
C LYS A 43 -5.77 -10.46 10.42
N SER A 44 -4.99 -10.65 11.48
CA SER A 44 -4.83 -9.64 12.54
C SER A 44 -4.09 -8.40 12.04
N TRP A 45 -3.05 -8.59 11.22
CA TRP A 45 -2.33 -7.48 10.60
C TRP A 45 -3.24 -6.64 9.70
N LEU A 46 -3.95 -7.29 8.78
CA LEU A 46 -4.87 -6.59 7.87
C LEU A 46 -6.01 -5.88 8.62
N ALA A 47 -6.50 -6.45 9.72
CA ALA A 47 -7.53 -5.79 10.52
C ALA A 47 -7.00 -4.53 11.22
N PHE A 48 -5.75 -4.53 11.66
CA PHE A 48 -5.08 -3.36 12.24
C PHE A 48 -4.86 -2.26 11.18
N ASP A 49 -4.28 -2.63 10.05
CA ASP A 49 -4.04 -1.73 8.92
C ASP A 49 -5.34 -1.06 8.44
N HIS A 50 -6.37 -1.84 8.21
CA HIS A 50 -7.68 -1.35 7.76
C HIS A 50 -8.39 -0.44 8.79
N PHE A 51 -8.13 -0.63 10.08
CA PHE A 51 -8.74 0.21 11.11
C PHE A 51 -8.33 1.69 10.95
N TYR A 52 -7.07 1.93 10.61
CA TYR A 52 -6.56 3.28 10.40
C TYR A 52 -6.90 3.83 9.01
N SER A 53 -6.73 3.04 7.96
CA SER A 53 -6.92 3.49 6.60
C SER A 53 -8.38 3.78 6.25
N ASP A 54 -9.33 3.00 6.74
CA ASP A 54 -10.75 3.15 6.41
C ASP A 54 -11.33 4.53 6.76
N LEU A 55 -10.91 5.11 7.88
CA LEU A 55 -11.36 6.44 8.31
C LEU A 55 -10.85 7.57 7.41
N ALA A 56 -9.72 7.35 6.75
CA ALA A 56 -9.09 8.32 5.86
C ALA A 56 -9.58 8.23 4.41
N PHE A 57 -10.20 7.13 4.01
CA PHE A 57 -10.60 6.91 2.61
C PHE A 57 -11.64 7.93 2.13
N GLU A 58 -12.65 8.23 2.92
CA GLU A 58 -13.68 9.18 2.49
C GLU A 58 -13.15 10.61 2.27
N PRO A 59 -12.36 11.21 3.17
CA PRO A 59 -11.67 12.46 2.88
C PRO A 59 -10.76 12.39 1.66
N ALA A 60 -10.01 11.29 1.51
CA ALA A 60 -9.10 11.09 0.39
C ALA A 60 -9.86 11.05 -0.95
N LEU A 61 -10.97 10.33 -1.03
CA LEU A 61 -11.81 10.27 -2.23
C LEU A 61 -12.30 11.66 -2.64
N LYS A 62 -12.76 12.50 -1.68
CA LYS A 62 -13.19 13.87 -1.96
C LYS A 62 -12.05 14.71 -2.56
N ILE A 63 -10.82 14.51 -2.10
CA ILE A 63 -9.63 15.21 -2.63
C ILE A 63 -9.28 14.70 -4.03
N ILE A 64 -9.19 13.39 -4.21
CA ILE A 64 -8.81 12.76 -5.48
C ILE A 64 -9.82 13.12 -6.58
N PHE A 65 -11.11 12.98 -6.28
CA PHE A 65 -12.21 13.25 -7.23
C PHE A 65 -12.68 14.72 -7.24
N SER A 66 -11.98 15.65 -6.55
CA SER A 66 -12.20 17.09 -6.72
C SER A 66 -11.86 17.59 -8.13
N ARG A 67 -11.23 16.75 -8.90
CA ARG A 67 -10.89 16.90 -10.32
C ARG A 67 -11.25 15.63 -11.08
N LYS A 68 -11.30 15.71 -12.40
CA LYS A 68 -11.53 14.53 -13.23
C LYS A 68 -10.39 13.52 -13.02
N THR A 69 -10.74 12.31 -12.61
CA THR A 69 -9.81 11.21 -12.31
C THR A 69 -10.43 9.91 -12.82
N ASP A 70 -10.02 9.49 -13.99
CA ASP A 70 -10.57 8.31 -14.66
C ASP A 70 -9.73 7.05 -14.38
N LYS A 71 -8.42 7.22 -14.10
CA LYS A 71 -7.48 6.11 -13.87
C LYS A 71 -6.60 6.35 -12.64
N ILE A 72 -6.65 5.43 -11.70
CA ILE A 72 -5.85 5.45 -10.48
C ILE A 72 -4.90 4.24 -10.47
N LEU A 73 -3.62 4.49 -10.17
CA LEU A 73 -2.65 3.46 -9.79
C LEU A 73 -2.57 3.41 -8.27
N ASP A 74 -3.04 2.31 -7.69
CA ASP A 74 -3.03 2.04 -6.25
C ASP A 74 -1.80 1.19 -5.92
N VAL A 75 -0.76 1.82 -5.37
CA VAL A 75 0.55 1.21 -5.12
C VAL A 75 0.58 0.62 -3.72
N GLY A 76 0.86 -0.67 -3.62
CA GLY A 76 0.73 -1.40 -2.36
C GLY A 76 -0.73 -1.56 -1.93
N GLY A 77 -1.67 -1.62 -2.89
CA GLY A 77 -3.11 -1.63 -2.61
C GLY A 77 -3.65 -2.89 -1.95
N ASN A 78 -2.77 -3.86 -1.66
CA ASN A 78 -3.01 -5.04 -0.85
C ASN A 78 -4.28 -5.80 -1.29
N THR A 79 -5.31 -5.91 -0.45
CA THR A 79 -6.57 -6.61 -0.76
C THR A 79 -7.57 -5.80 -1.60
N GLY A 80 -7.17 -4.66 -2.13
CA GLY A 80 -8.01 -3.81 -2.99
C GLY A 80 -9.12 -3.07 -2.26
N ARG A 81 -8.93 -2.79 -0.97
CA ARG A 81 -9.95 -2.14 -0.15
C ARG A 81 -10.22 -0.71 -0.59
N PHE A 82 -9.15 0.08 -0.84
CA PHE A 82 -9.27 1.42 -1.38
C PHE A 82 -9.83 1.41 -2.81
N ALA A 83 -9.35 0.50 -3.66
CA ALA A 83 -9.85 0.34 -5.02
C ALA A 83 -11.36 0.09 -5.07
N LYS A 84 -11.90 -0.76 -4.17
CA LYS A 84 -13.37 -0.96 -4.05
C LYS A 84 -14.11 0.32 -3.66
N ARG A 85 -13.51 1.17 -2.80
CA ARG A 85 -14.10 2.46 -2.45
C ARG A 85 -14.11 3.41 -3.64
N CYS A 86 -13.02 3.47 -4.42
CA CYS A 86 -12.94 4.30 -5.64
C CYS A 86 -14.03 3.93 -6.64
N VAL A 87 -14.14 2.65 -7.02
CA VAL A 87 -15.14 2.21 -7.99
C VAL A 87 -16.58 2.27 -7.48
N GLY A 88 -16.77 2.34 -6.17
CA GLY A 88 -18.05 2.60 -5.55
C GLY A 88 -18.41 4.10 -5.49
N TYR A 89 -17.40 4.96 -5.45
CA TYR A 89 -17.54 6.42 -5.38
C TYR A 89 -17.82 7.03 -6.76
N ASP A 90 -17.10 6.58 -7.78
CA ASP A 90 -17.26 7.04 -9.16
C ASP A 90 -17.48 5.85 -10.10
N GLU A 91 -18.47 5.96 -11.01
CA GLU A 91 -18.87 4.86 -11.91
C GLU A 91 -17.94 4.70 -13.12
N ASN A 92 -17.10 5.67 -13.42
CA ASN A 92 -16.22 5.68 -14.58
C ASN A 92 -14.77 5.30 -14.23
N VAL A 93 -14.36 5.51 -12.98
CA VAL A 93 -12.97 5.27 -12.55
C VAL A 93 -12.57 3.81 -12.70
N ARG A 94 -11.36 3.60 -13.18
CA ARG A 94 -10.65 2.32 -13.19
C ARG A 94 -9.45 2.40 -12.26
N VAL A 95 -9.23 1.36 -11.49
CA VAL A 95 -8.11 1.27 -10.56
C VAL A 95 -7.23 0.08 -10.93
N THR A 96 -5.94 0.32 -11.07
CA THR A 96 -4.94 -0.74 -11.18
C THR A 96 -4.16 -0.81 -9.90
N ILE A 97 -4.16 -1.96 -9.24
CA ILE A 97 -3.35 -2.20 -8.04
C ILE A 97 -2.00 -2.75 -8.48
N MET A 98 -0.92 -2.09 -8.05
CA MET A 98 0.45 -2.51 -8.30
C MET A 98 1.07 -3.01 -6.99
N ASP A 99 1.31 -4.31 -6.90
CA ASP A 99 1.77 -4.97 -5.67
C ASP A 99 2.50 -6.29 -5.99
N LEU A 100 3.08 -6.93 -4.99
CA LEU A 100 3.70 -8.26 -5.12
C LEU A 100 2.70 -9.29 -5.67
N ALA A 101 3.19 -10.27 -6.40
CA ALA A 101 2.36 -11.29 -7.04
C ALA A 101 1.42 -12.02 -6.06
N GLY A 102 1.91 -12.29 -4.82
CA GLY A 102 1.09 -12.90 -3.76
C GLY A 102 -0.06 -11.99 -3.32
N GLN A 103 0.18 -10.68 -3.21
CA GLN A 103 -0.84 -9.69 -2.87
C GLN A 103 -1.87 -9.55 -3.99
N ILE A 104 -1.41 -9.51 -5.25
CA ILE A 104 -2.32 -9.46 -6.41
C ILE A 104 -3.23 -10.69 -6.46
N SER A 105 -2.72 -11.87 -6.11
CA SER A 105 -3.57 -13.08 -6.02
C SER A 105 -4.65 -12.91 -4.94
N MET A 106 -4.27 -12.48 -3.74
CA MET A 106 -5.23 -12.24 -2.65
C MET A 106 -6.24 -11.13 -2.98
N MET A 107 -5.79 -10.08 -3.65
CA MET A 107 -6.65 -9.00 -4.11
C MET A 107 -7.74 -9.51 -5.05
N LYS A 108 -7.38 -10.33 -6.05
CA LYS A 108 -8.35 -10.90 -7.02
C LYS A 108 -9.46 -11.67 -6.30
N ASP A 109 -9.09 -12.49 -5.30
CA ASP A 109 -10.06 -13.21 -4.49
C ASP A 109 -10.94 -12.27 -3.65
N ALA A 110 -10.35 -11.23 -3.07
CA ALA A 110 -11.04 -10.27 -2.21
C ALA A 110 -11.98 -9.31 -2.95
N VAL A 111 -11.74 -9.05 -4.25
CA VAL A 111 -12.60 -8.20 -5.08
C VAL A 111 -13.61 -8.99 -5.91
N ALA A 112 -13.46 -10.31 -6.00
CA ALA A 112 -14.33 -11.16 -6.78
C ALA A 112 -15.81 -10.98 -6.36
N GLY A 113 -16.69 -10.75 -7.33
CA GLY A 113 -18.11 -10.53 -7.09
C GLY A 113 -18.50 -9.18 -6.47
N ALA A 114 -17.54 -8.32 -6.14
CA ALA A 114 -17.85 -6.98 -5.64
C ALA A 114 -18.43 -6.09 -6.77
N LYS A 115 -19.32 -5.17 -6.41
CA LYS A 115 -19.83 -4.16 -7.35
C LYS A 115 -18.66 -3.35 -7.91
N GLY A 116 -18.52 -3.30 -9.23
CA GLY A 116 -17.43 -2.59 -9.90
C GLY A 116 -16.12 -3.39 -10.02
N ALA A 117 -16.08 -4.67 -9.65
CA ALA A 117 -14.88 -5.52 -9.75
C ALA A 117 -14.23 -5.52 -11.15
N GLY A 118 -15.03 -5.46 -12.23
CA GLY A 118 -14.52 -5.37 -13.61
C GLY A 118 -13.77 -4.08 -13.95
N ARG A 119 -13.66 -3.14 -13.00
CA ARG A 119 -12.89 -1.89 -13.11
C ARG A 119 -11.68 -1.87 -12.18
N ILE A 120 -11.39 -2.99 -11.52
CA ILE A 120 -10.20 -3.17 -10.66
C ILE A 120 -9.31 -4.21 -11.31
N ASP A 121 -8.11 -3.79 -11.69
CA ASP A 121 -7.09 -4.62 -12.31
C ASP A 121 -5.90 -4.79 -11.36
N GLY A 122 -5.08 -5.82 -11.58
CA GLY A 122 -3.87 -6.07 -10.80
C GLY A 122 -2.63 -6.17 -11.69
N LEU A 123 -1.57 -5.49 -11.28
CA LEU A 123 -0.24 -5.53 -11.87
C LEU A 123 0.75 -6.08 -10.85
N ALA A 124 1.23 -7.30 -11.06
CA ALA A 124 2.25 -7.89 -10.20
C ALA A 124 3.61 -7.25 -10.47
N ALA A 125 4.23 -6.69 -9.42
CA ALA A 125 5.53 -6.03 -9.48
C ALA A 125 6.22 -6.05 -8.13
N ASP A 126 7.54 -6.22 -8.12
CA ASP A 126 8.37 -6.00 -6.95
C ASP A 126 8.90 -4.56 -6.99
N LEU A 127 8.47 -3.73 -6.05
CA LEU A 127 8.87 -2.32 -5.98
C LEU A 127 10.24 -2.12 -5.34
N LEU A 128 10.81 -3.15 -4.71
CA LEU A 128 12.20 -3.15 -4.25
C LEU A 128 13.19 -3.43 -5.39
N ASP A 129 12.74 -4.04 -6.48
CA ASP A 129 13.56 -4.15 -7.69
C ASP A 129 13.67 -2.78 -8.39
N PRO A 130 14.86 -2.17 -8.46
CA PRO A 130 15.07 -0.87 -9.11
C PRO A 130 14.81 -0.90 -10.62
N ALA A 131 14.77 -2.08 -11.24
CA ALA A 131 14.43 -2.24 -12.65
C ALA A 131 12.91 -2.17 -12.91
N THR A 132 12.09 -2.36 -11.88
CA THR A 132 10.63 -2.27 -11.99
C THR A 132 10.21 -0.86 -12.45
N ARG A 133 9.42 -0.77 -13.50
CA ARG A 133 8.88 0.48 -14.05
C ARG A 133 7.42 0.66 -13.67
N PHE A 134 7.09 1.90 -13.30
CA PHE A 134 5.69 2.29 -13.11
C PHE A 134 5.00 2.44 -14.46
N PRO A 135 3.77 1.93 -14.61
CA PRO A 135 2.99 2.10 -15.83
C PRO A 135 2.57 3.58 -15.99
N ARG A 136 2.45 4.02 -17.23
CA ARG A 136 2.05 5.39 -17.58
C ARG A 136 0.54 5.50 -17.84
N GLY A 137 0.04 6.75 -17.88
CA GLY A 137 -1.32 7.04 -18.31
C GLY A 137 -2.35 6.97 -17.17
N PHE A 138 -1.92 7.18 -15.94
CA PHE A 138 -2.76 7.36 -14.76
C PHE A 138 -2.92 8.84 -14.41
N ASP A 139 -4.11 9.23 -13.98
CA ASP A 139 -4.42 10.57 -13.52
C ASP A 139 -3.99 10.77 -12.07
N ALA A 140 -4.01 9.69 -11.30
CA ALA A 140 -3.58 9.65 -9.90
C ALA A 140 -2.73 8.41 -9.61
N ILE A 141 -1.67 8.60 -8.80
CA ILE A 141 -0.94 7.54 -8.13
C ILE A 141 -1.22 7.69 -6.64
N TRP A 142 -1.68 6.61 -6.02
CA TRP A 142 -2.04 6.56 -4.61
C TRP A 142 -1.13 5.60 -3.86
N LEU A 143 -0.52 6.08 -2.76
CA LEU A 143 0.25 5.29 -1.80
C LEU A 143 -0.33 5.53 -0.41
N SER A 144 -0.69 4.47 0.30
CA SER A 144 -1.29 4.58 1.63
C SER A 144 -0.75 3.52 2.57
N GLN A 145 -0.14 3.96 3.67
CA GLN A 145 0.48 3.06 4.67
C GLN A 145 1.38 2.02 3.98
N PHE A 146 2.20 2.52 3.10
CA PHE A 146 3.05 1.72 2.23
C PHE A 146 4.52 2.12 2.34
N LEU A 147 4.80 3.42 2.35
CA LEU A 147 6.17 3.93 2.39
C LEU A 147 6.85 3.68 3.74
N ASP A 148 6.09 3.58 4.83
CA ASP A 148 6.58 3.24 6.16
C ASP A 148 7.18 1.82 6.27
N CYS A 149 6.97 0.98 5.25
CA CYS A 149 7.58 -0.36 5.15
C CYS A 149 9.06 -0.33 4.72
N PHE A 150 9.60 0.81 4.27
CA PHE A 150 10.87 0.89 3.53
C PHE A 150 11.88 1.85 4.17
N ALA A 151 13.16 1.61 3.89
CA ALA A 151 14.24 2.55 4.21
C ALA A 151 14.19 3.79 3.29
N GLU A 152 14.80 4.89 3.72
CA GLU A 152 14.75 6.17 3.02
C GLU A 152 15.22 6.07 1.55
N GLU A 153 16.31 5.34 1.28
CA GLU A 153 16.82 5.17 -0.08
C GLU A 153 15.85 4.40 -0.98
N GLN A 154 15.12 3.44 -0.40
CA GLN A 154 14.09 2.68 -1.11
C GLN A 154 12.89 3.57 -1.41
N ILE A 155 12.46 4.40 -0.44
CA ILE A 155 11.38 5.39 -0.62
C ILE A 155 11.72 6.36 -1.76
N VAL A 156 12.93 6.93 -1.74
CA VAL A 156 13.40 7.84 -2.78
C VAL A 156 13.39 7.17 -4.15
N SER A 157 13.88 5.92 -4.23
CA SER A 157 13.86 5.14 -5.48
C SER A 157 12.44 4.90 -5.99
N ILE A 158 11.51 4.50 -5.13
CA ILE A 158 10.11 4.24 -5.48
C ILE A 158 9.45 5.54 -5.98
N LEU A 159 9.57 6.62 -5.24
CA LEU A 159 8.96 7.91 -5.59
C LEU A 159 9.55 8.52 -6.87
N SER A 160 10.85 8.38 -7.10
CA SER A 160 11.49 8.84 -8.35
C SER A 160 10.93 8.11 -9.56
N ARG A 161 10.83 6.77 -9.50
CA ARG A 161 10.26 5.97 -10.58
C ARG A 161 8.76 6.22 -10.80
N ALA A 162 8.03 6.48 -9.72
CA ALA A 162 6.63 6.91 -9.83
C ALA A 162 6.52 8.26 -10.56
N ALA A 163 7.33 9.25 -10.16
CA ALA A 163 7.36 10.57 -10.79
C ALA A 163 7.72 10.51 -12.28
N GLU A 164 8.68 9.67 -12.68
CA GLU A 164 9.06 9.46 -14.09
C GLU A 164 7.91 8.92 -14.96
N SER A 165 6.94 8.22 -14.35
CA SER A 165 5.78 7.68 -15.06
C SER A 165 4.63 8.66 -15.21
N MET A 166 4.64 9.76 -14.44
CA MET A 166 3.56 10.73 -14.38
C MET A 166 3.57 11.71 -15.55
N SER A 167 2.39 12.09 -16.00
CA SER A 167 2.22 13.26 -16.85
C SER A 167 2.22 14.54 -15.99
N ALA A 168 2.35 15.71 -16.63
CA ALA A 168 2.28 17.00 -15.94
C ALA A 168 0.96 17.22 -15.18
N GLU A 169 -0.12 16.62 -15.65
CA GLU A 169 -1.46 16.74 -15.05
C GLU A 169 -1.74 15.69 -13.95
N ALA A 170 -0.96 14.62 -13.90
CA ALA A 170 -1.14 13.58 -12.90
C ALA A 170 -0.81 14.08 -11.49
N ARG A 171 -1.38 13.44 -10.47
CA ARG A 171 -1.13 13.75 -9.06
C ARG A 171 -0.67 12.51 -8.31
N LEU A 172 0.31 12.71 -7.46
CA LEU A 172 0.73 11.72 -6.46
C LEU A 172 0.06 12.06 -5.13
N TYR A 173 -0.59 11.08 -4.53
CA TYR A 173 -1.21 11.19 -3.22
C TYR A 173 -0.55 10.21 -2.26
N ILE A 174 -0.11 10.70 -1.10
CA ILE A 174 0.54 9.92 -0.05
C ILE A 174 -0.28 10.07 1.23
N LEU A 175 -0.70 8.95 1.79
CA LEU A 175 -1.39 8.87 3.08
C LEU A 175 -0.55 8.02 4.04
N GLU A 176 0.19 8.69 4.93
CA GLU A 176 1.08 8.05 5.91
C GLU A 176 0.91 8.70 7.29
N PRO A 177 1.25 7.99 8.37
CA PRO A 177 1.33 8.57 9.71
C PRO A 177 2.62 9.38 9.86
N PHE A 178 2.59 10.68 9.53
CA PHE A 178 3.74 11.58 9.69
C PHE A 178 3.94 11.94 11.16
N TRP A 179 5.10 11.63 11.73
CA TRP A 179 5.40 11.85 13.15
C TRP A 179 5.34 13.33 13.55
N ASP A 180 5.74 14.26 12.69
CA ASP A 180 5.74 15.71 12.89
C ASP A 180 4.37 16.37 12.66
N ARG A 181 3.36 15.58 12.29
CA ARG A 181 1.98 16.01 12.04
C ARG A 181 0.99 15.45 13.06
N GLN A 182 1.48 14.87 14.14
CA GLN A 182 0.63 14.35 15.22
C GLN A 182 -0.06 15.48 15.97
N ARG A 183 -1.30 15.24 16.42
CA ARG A 183 -2.05 16.21 17.24
C ARG A 183 -1.62 16.27 18.69
N TYR A 184 -0.94 15.22 19.14
CA TYR A 184 -0.50 15.06 20.53
C TYR A 184 1.02 15.10 20.57
N GLU A 185 1.56 15.84 21.53
CA GLU A 185 2.98 15.77 21.88
C GLU A 185 3.26 14.38 22.46
N THR A 186 4.31 13.73 21.96
CA THR A 186 4.77 12.42 22.44
C THR A 186 5.93 12.62 23.40
#